data_751c26d2ac15180a59db0e4882b90326
#
_entry.id   751c26d2ac15180a59db0e4882b90326
#
_cell.length_a   1.000
_cell.length_b   1.000
_cell.length_c   1.000
_cell.angle_alpha   90.00
_cell.angle_beta   90.00
_cell.angle_gamma   90.00
#
_symmetry.space_group_name_H-M   'P 1'
#
loop_
_entity.id
_entity.type
_entity.pdbx_description
1 polymer ?
#
loop_
_entity_poly.entity_id
_entity_poly.type
_entity_poly.pdbx_seq_one_letter_code
_entity_poly.pdbx_strand_id
1 'polypeptide(L)'
;DLLNDYGGSKIEIDKDELEKNKNRIVETLGHYKIGITSISATVGPTITLYEIVPEAGVRISKIKNLEDDISLSLAAEGIRIIAPIPGRGTIGIEVPNKTKNTVSMLEVLHSEKFQNSDMELPIAFGKTISNETYVVDLVKMPHLLMAGATGQGKSVGLNAILASLL
;
A
#
# COMPACT_ATOMS: atom_id res chain seq x y z
N ASP A 1 -1.57 -15.11 -26.06
CA ASP A 1 -0.46 -14.60 -25.20
C ASP A 1 -0.35 -13.07 -25.33
N LEU A 2 -1.26 -12.37 -24.63
CA LEU A 2 -1.27 -10.90 -24.62
C LEU A 2 -0.46 -10.33 -23.44
N LEU A 3 -0.05 -11.18 -22.50
CA LEU A 3 0.61 -10.78 -21.26
C LEU A 3 2.00 -11.38 -21.14
N ASN A 4 2.95 -10.58 -20.66
CA ASN A 4 4.31 -11.04 -20.39
C ASN A 4 4.36 -11.74 -19.04
N ASP A 5 5.06 -12.87 -18.98
CA ASP A 5 5.41 -13.51 -17.72
C ASP A 5 6.73 -12.91 -17.20
N TYR A 6 6.65 -12.27 -16.04
CA TYR A 6 7.83 -11.69 -15.35
C TYR A 6 8.40 -12.62 -14.26
N GLY A 7 7.89 -13.87 -14.16
CA GLY A 7 8.17 -14.75 -13.03
C GLY A 7 7.52 -14.24 -11.75
N GLY A 8 7.14 -15.13 -10.85
CA GLY A 8 6.53 -14.71 -9.56
C GLY A 8 7.52 -13.85 -8.77
N SER A 9 7.18 -12.58 -8.53
CA SER A 9 8.02 -11.69 -7.74
C SER A 9 7.98 -12.10 -6.27
N LYS A 10 9.07 -12.68 -5.77
CA LYS A 10 9.28 -12.82 -4.32
C LYS A 10 9.57 -11.43 -3.78
N ILE A 11 8.76 -10.99 -2.80
CA ILE A 11 9.05 -9.78 -2.04
C ILE A 11 10.31 -10.05 -1.22
N GLU A 12 11.43 -9.41 -1.59
CA GLU A 12 12.62 -9.41 -0.75
C GLU A 12 12.39 -8.46 0.42
N ILE A 13 12.33 -9.04 1.62
CA ILE A 13 12.19 -8.27 2.85
C ILE A 13 13.57 -7.88 3.34
N ASP A 14 13.92 -6.62 3.19
CA ASP A 14 15.10 -6.04 3.84
C ASP A 14 14.77 -5.74 5.31
N LYS A 15 15.15 -6.68 6.19
CA LYS A 15 14.89 -6.56 7.63
C LYS A 15 15.63 -5.36 8.26
N ASP A 16 16.81 -5.04 7.76
CA ASP A 16 17.60 -3.92 8.28
C ASP A 16 16.96 -2.59 7.92
N GLU A 17 16.41 -2.48 6.71
CA GLU A 17 15.64 -1.30 6.31
C GLU A 17 14.36 -1.15 7.15
N LEU A 18 13.64 -2.24 7.39
CA LEU A 18 12.42 -2.22 8.21
C LEU A 18 12.69 -1.73 9.63
N GLU A 19 13.68 -2.30 10.30
CA GLU A 19 14.04 -1.91 11.67
C GLU A 19 14.58 -0.47 11.72
N LYS A 20 15.37 -0.07 10.74
CA LYS A 20 15.87 1.30 10.64
C LYS A 20 14.74 2.32 10.49
N ASN A 21 13.79 2.06 9.60
CA ASN A 21 12.65 2.93 9.38
C ASN A 21 11.74 2.98 10.61
N LYS A 22 11.48 1.84 11.24
CA LYS A 22 10.72 1.73 12.49
C LYS A 22 11.34 2.59 13.59
N ASN A 23 12.65 2.46 13.81
CA ASN A 23 13.37 3.22 14.82
C ASN A 23 13.31 4.72 14.53
N ARG A 24 13.48 5.14 13.28
CA ARG A 24 13.38 6.55 12.89
C ARG A 24 11.97 7.13 13.11
N ILE A 25 10.91 6.37 12.81
CA ILE A 25 9.54 6.80 13.09
C ILE A 25 9.36 7.01 14.60
N VAL A 26 9.78 6.04 15.43
CA VAL A 26 9.67 6.13 16.89
C VAL A 26 10.46 7.33 17.42
N GLU A 27 11.69 7.52 16.96
CA GLU A 27 12.56 8.62 17.36
C GLU A 27 11.97 9.98 16.98
N THR A 28 11.49 10.11 15.74
CA THR A 28 10.87 11.35 15.26
C THR A 28 9.65 11.71 16.09
N LEU A 29 8.74 10.76 16.34
CA LEU A 29 7.58 10.98 17.18
C LEU A 29 7.98 11.33 18.62
N GLY A 30 9.03 10.69 19.14
CA GLY A 30 9.59 10.97 20.46
C GLY A 30 10.11 12.40 20.61
N HIS A 31 10.77 12.96 19.60
CA HIS A 31 11.22 14.37 19.59
C HIS A 31 10.06 15.36 19.75
N TYR A 32 8.88 15.01 19.25
CA TYR A 32 7.66 15.81 19.39
C TYR A 32 6.83 15.44 20.63
N LYS A 33 7.41 14.65 21.55
CA LYS A 33 6.74 14.18 22.78
C LYS A 33 5.44 13.41 22.50
N ILE A 34 5.47 12.60 21.44
CA ILE A 34 4.38 11.69 21.06
C ILE A 34 4.82 10.28 21.44
N GLY A 35 4.22 9.75 22.50
CA GLY A 35 4.43 8.37 22.94
C GLY A 35 3.64 7.39 22.07
N ILE A 36 4.25 6.25 21.76
CA ILE A 36 3.61 5.14 21.08
C ILE A 36 3.75 3.86 21.91
N THR A 37 2.68 3.08 21.97
CA THR A 37 2.64 1.82 22.72
C THR A 37 3.26 0.68 21.93
N SER A 38 3.02 0.63 20.62
CA SER A 38 3.55 -0.41 19.74
C SER A 38 3.65 0.06 18.31
N ILE A 39 4.55 -0.57 17.56
CA ILE A 39 4.70 -0.39 16.12
C ILE A 39 4.90 -1.75 15.46
N SER A 40 4.16 -2.02 14.39
CA SER A 40 4.31 -3.18 13.52
C SER A 40 4.50 -2.75 12.07
N ALA A 41 5.06 -3.62 11.25
CA ALA A 41 5.28 -3.35 9.83
C ALA A 41 4.72 -4.47 8.97
N THR A 42 3.98 -4.10 7.93
CA THR A 42 3.48 -5.00 6.89
C THR A 42 4.10 -4.59 5.56
N VAL A 43 4.88 -5.50 4.96
CA VAL A 43 5.60 -5.23 3.71
C VAL A 43 4.73 -5.60 2.53
N GLY A 44 4.46 -4.62 1.68
CA GLY A 44 3.78 -4.81 0.40
C GLY A 44 4.75 -4.78 -0.80
N PRO A 45 4.25 -4.95 -2.01
CA PRO A 45 5.09 -4.96 -3.23
C PRO A 45 5.81 -3.63 -3.49
N THR A 46 5.17 -2.50 -3.20
CA THR A 46 5.67 -1.15 -3.52
C THR A 46 5.81 -0.26 -2.31
N ILE A 47 5.06 -0.52 -1.25
CA ILE A 47 5.04 0.25 -0.01
C ILE A 47 5.08 -0.68 1.19
N THR A 48 5.59 -0.18 2.31
CA THR A 48 5.50 -0.80 3.62
C THR A 48 4.57 0.02 4.50
N LEU A 49 3.60 -0.63 5.13
CA LEU A 49 2.70 -0.03 6.12
C LEU A 49 3.28 -0.22 7.51
N TYR A 50 3.64 0.89 8.17
CA TYR A 50 3.95 0.91 9.60
C TYR A 50 2.68 1.27 10.36
N GLU A 51 2.19 0.34 11.15
CA GLU A 51 0.99 0.49 11.96
C GLU A 51 1.39 0.80 13.40
N ILE A 52 0.99 1.96 13.89
CA ILE A 52 1.33 2.44 15.23
C ILE A 52 0.10 2.54 16.12
N VAL A 53 0.29 2.21 17.39
CA VAL A 53 -0.69 2.43 18.47
C VAL A 53 -0.18 3.57 19.32
N PRO A 54 -0.80 4.76 19.27
CA PRO A 54 -0.39 5.88 20.12
C PRO A 54 -0.74 5.62 21.59
N GLU A 55 0.00 6.25 22.49
CA GLU A 55 -0.36 6.26 23.91
C GLU A 55 -1.67 6.98 24.16
N ALA A 56 -2.30 6.67 25.29
CA ALA A 56 -3.54 7.33 25.72
C ALA A 56 -3.36 8.84 25.84
N GLY A 57 -4.31 9.60 25.30
CA GLY A 57 -4.29 11.06 25.31
C GLY A 57 -3.54 11.73 24.14
N VAL A 58 -2.87 10.96 23.27
CA VAL A 58 -2.26 11.49 22.06
C VAL A 58 -3.34 11.83 21.03
N ARG A 59 -3.33 13.07 20.56
CA ARG A 59 -4.25 13.53 19.51
C ARG A 59 -3.76 13.07 18.13
N ILE A 60 -4.63 12.45 17.36
CA ILE A 60 -4.35 11.98 16.00
C ILE A 60 -3.84 13.11 15.08
N SER A 61 -4.39 14.32 15.22
CA SER A 61 -3.97 15.48 14.42
C SER A 61 -2.50 15.85 14.63
N LYS A 62 -1.94 15.62 15.82
CA LYS A 62 -0.51 15.86 16.07
C LYS A 62 0.37 14.95 15.19
N ILE A 63 -0.02 13.69 15.05
CA ILE A 63 0.73 12.72 14.23
C ILE A 63 0.56 13.05 12.75
N LYS A 64 -0.66 13.37 12.29
CA LYS A 64 -0.91 13.77 10.90
C LYS A 64 -0.07 14.98 10.47
N ASN A 65 0.09 15.96 11.35
CA ASN A 65 0.85 17.17 11.03
C ASN A 65 2.37 16.94 10.94
N LEU A 66 2.86 15.76 11.32
CA LEU A 66 4.27 15.38 11.23
C LEU A 66 4.60 14.57 9.97
N GLU A 67 3.70 14.52 9.00
CA GLU A 67 3.91 13.76 7.75
C GLU A 67 5.20 14.19 7.05
N ASP A 68 5.43 15.49 6.90
CA ASP A 68 6.64 16.04 6.27
C ASP A 68 7.90 15.76 7.10
N ASP A 69 7.82 15.89 8.43
CA ASP A 69 8.94 15.64 9.34
C ASP A 69 9.36 14.16 9.31
N ILE A 70 8.39 13.25 9.31
CA ILE A 70 8.63 11.81 9.21
C ILE A 70 9.19 11.46 7.83
N SER A 71 8.63 12.03 6.75
CA SER A 71 9.12 11.84 5.38
C SER A 71 10.59 12.25 5.26
N LEU A 72 10.93 13.41 5.81
CA LEU A 72 12.30 13.91 5.83
C LEU A 72 13.24 12.99 6.62
N SER A 73 12.82 12.54 7.81
CA SER A 73 13.64 11.68 8.66
C SER A 73 13.92 10.32 8.01
N LEU A 74 12.96 9.79 7.24
CA LEU A 74 13.08 8.53 6.51
C LEU A 74 13.85 8.68 5.20
N ALA A 75 14.07 9.92 4.74
CA ALA A 75 14.55 10.24 3.39
C ALA A 75 13.71 9.55 2.30
N ALA A 76 12.38 9.51 2.50
CA ALA A 76 11.44 8.88 1.61
C ALA A 76 10.84 9.89 0.61
N GLU A 77 10.54 9.41 -0.61
CA GLU A 77 9.88 10.21 -1.65
C GLU A 77 8.37 10.33 -1.40
N GLY A 78 8.01 11.00 -0.30
CA GLY A 78 6.63 11.10 0.15
C GLY A 78 6.17 9.87 0.94
N ILE A 79 5.48 10.14 2.03
CA ILE A 79 4.79 9.13 2.83
C ILE A 79 3.30 9.49 2.84
N ARG A 80 2.47 8.62 3.37
CA ARG A 80 1.06 8.91 3.59
C ARG A 80 0.66 8.45 4.98
N ILE A 81 -0.02 9.31 5.73
CA ILE A 81 -0.55 8.95 7.04
C ILE A 81 -2.06 8.67 6.94
N ILE A 82 -2.45 7.44 7.27
CA ILE A 82 -3.85 7.01 7.37
C ILE A 82 -4.22 6.98 8.86
N ALA A 83 -5.02 7.93 9.29
CA ALA A 83 -5.34 8.04 10.70
C ALA A 83 -6.80 8.49 10.94
N PRO A 84 -7.62 7.64 11.57
CA PRO A 84 -7.33 6.25 11.96
C PRO A 84 -7.38 5.28 10.77
N ILE A 85 -6.77 4.10 10.90
CA ILE A 85 -7.03 2.99 9.98
C ILE A 85 -8.47 2.52 10.19
N PRO A 86 -9.30 2.46 9.14
CA PRO A 86 -10.69 2.02 9.27
C PRO A 86 -10.79 0.64 9.91
N GLY A 87 -11.60 0.55 10.98
CA GLY A 87 -11.86 -0.71 11.70
C GLY A 87 -10.76 -1.18 12.68
N ARG A 88 -9.63 -0.47 12.82
CA ARG A 88 -8.51 -0.94 13.68
C ARG A 88 -8.15 -0.02 14.83
N GLY A 89 -8.58 1.22 14.88
CA GLY A 89 -8.21 2.17 15.94
C GLY A 89 -6.70 2.47 16.04
N THR A 90 -5.94 2.13 15.00
CA THR A 90 -4.50 2.36 14.88
C THR A 90 -4.22 3.41 13.81
N ILE A 91 -2.98 3.87 13.72
CA ILE A 91 -2.52 4.85 12.72
C ILE A 91 -1.54 4.15 11.79
N GLY A 92 -1.78 4.25 10.49
CA GLY A 92 -0.90 3.73 9.45
C GLY A 92 -0.01 4.80 8.86
N ILE A 93 1.27 4.48 8.68
CA ILE A 93 2.24 5.28 7.94
C ILE A 93 2.70 4.43 6.76
N GLU A 94 2.28 4.81 5.56
CA GLU A 94 2.70 4.17 4.32
C GLU A 94 4.02 4.79 3.86
N VAL A 95 5.05 3.97 3.75
CA VAL A 95 6.39 4.37 3.32
C VAL A 95 6.74 3.63 2.02
N PRO A 96 7.10 4.34 0.94
CA PRO A 96 7.54 3.70 -0.29
C PRO A 96 8.78 2.83 -0.07
N ASN A 97 8.76 1.61 -0.60
CA ASN A 97 9.92 0.73 -0.57
C ASN A 97 11.01 1.30 -1.47
N LYS A 98 12.27 1.16 -1.09
CA LYS A 98 13.41 1.53 -1.94
C LYS A 98 13.47 0.67 -3.18
N THR A 99 13.29 -0.63 -3.00
CA THR A 99 13.16 -1.59 -4.10
C THR A 99 11.69 -1.93 -4.27
N LYS A 100 11.11 -1.48 -5.38
CA LYS A 100 9.70 -1.73 -5.71
C LYS A 100 9.60 -3.00 -6.55
N ASN A 101 8.73 -3.92 -6.17
CA ASN A 101 8.44 -5.11 -6.94
C ASN A 101 7.32 -4.84 -7.95
N THR A 102 7.51 -5.29 -9.18
CA THR A 102 6.47 -5.20 -10.20
C THR A 102 5.45 -6.30 -9.98
N VAL A 103 4.18 -5.92 -9.87
CA VAL A 103 3.06 -6.87 -9.86
C VAL A 103 2.63 -7.11 -11.29
N SER A 104 2.82 -8.34 -11.80
CA SER A 104 2.43 -8.66 -13.17
C SER A 104 0.92 -8.89 -13.27
N MET A 105 0.32 -8.43 -14.37
CA MET A 105 -1.10 -8.67 -14.61
C MET A 105 -1.41 -10.16 -14.79
N LEU A 106 -0.48 -10.90 -15.40
CA LEU A 106 -0.58 -12.35 -15.54
C LEU A 106 -0.74 -13.06 -14.19
N GLU A 107 0.09 -12.72 -13.21
CA GLU A 107 0.03 -13.29 -11.85
C GLU A 107 -1.31 -12.97 -11.18
N VAL A 108 -1.81 -11.75 -11.34
CA VAL A 108 -3.06 -11.31 -10.73
C VAL A 108 -4.26 -12.03 -11.34
N LEU A 109 -4.30 -12.17 -12.67
CA LEU A 109 -5.37 -12.88 -13.37
C LEU A 109 -5.35 -14.40 -13.10
N HIS A 110 -4.17 -15.00 -12.89
CA HIS A 110 -4.04 -16.41 -12.54
C HIS A 110 -4.30 -16.69 -11.05
N SER A 111 -4.54 -15.67 -10.23
CA SER A 111 -4.85 -15.89 -8.81
C SER A 111 -6.17 -16.63 -8.64
N GLU A 112 -6.22 -17.51 -7.63
CA GLU A 112 -7.44 -18.24 -7.30
C GLU A 112 -8.63 -17.29 -7.04
N LYS A 113 -8.36 -16.13 -6.45
CA LYS A 113 -9.38 -15.12 -6.15
C LYS A 113 -10.03 -14.53 -7.40
N PHE A 114 -9.28 -14.39 -8.49
CA PHE A 114 -9.83 -13.94 -9.76
C PHE A 114 -10.52 -15.09 -10.51
N GLN A 115 -9.85 -16.24 -10.63
CA GLN A 115 -10.31 -17.39 -11.39
C GLN A 115 -11.60 -18.03 -10.82
N ASN A 116 -11.73 -18.05 -9.48
CA ASN A 116 -12.89 -18.61 -8.79
C ASN A 116 -13.90 -17.52 -8.36
N SER A 117 -13.88 -16.38 -9.02
CA SER A 117 -14.77 -15.27 -8.67
C SER A 117 -16.20 -15.53 -9.19
N ASP A 118 -17.19 -15.42 -8.31
CA ASP A 118 -18.63 -15.43 -8.67
C ASP A 118 -19.14 -14.05 -9.12
N MET A 119 -18.24 -13.09 -9.34
CA MET A 119 -18.60 -11.74 -9.79
C MET A 119 -19.04 -11.74 -11.25
N GLU A 120 -19.99 -10.88 -11.60
CA GLU A 120 -20.55 -10.81 -12.95
C GLU A 120 -19.54 -10.22 -13.95
N LEU A 121 -18.80 -9.17 -13.55
CA LEU A 121 -17.69 -8.58 -14.31
C LEU A 121 -16.48 -8.36 -13.39
N PRO A 122 -15.69 -9.41 -13.09
CA PRO A 122 -14.54 -9.28 -12.22
C PRO A 122 -13.43 -8.48 -12.90
N ILE A 123 -12.92 -7.45 -12.25
CA ILE A 123 -11.71 -6.75 -12.66
C ILE A 123 -10.65 -6.82 -11.57
N ALA A 124 -9.42 -7.08 -11.99
CA ALA A 124 -8.27 -7.19 -11.12
C ALA A 124 -7.44 -5.90 -11.17
N PHE A 125 -7.32 -5.20 -10.03
CA PHE A 125 -6.56 -3.96 -9.95
C PHE A 125 -5.09 -4.15 -9.56
N GLY A 126 -4.71 -5.34 -9.10
CA GLY A 126 -3.37 -5.62 -8.62
C GLY A 126 -3.37 -6.31 -7.25
N LYS A 127 -2.44 -5.92 -6.37
CA LYS A 127 -2.31 -6.48 -5.03
C LYS A 127 -2.47 -5.39 -3.96
N THR A 128 -3.02 -5.80 -2.83
CA THR A 128 -3.07 -4.98 -1.62
C THR A 128 -1.69 -4.89 -0.95
N ILE A 129 -1.58 -4.07 0.12
CA ILE A 129 -0.37 -3.98 0.95
C ILE A 129 -0.03 -5.34 1.57
N SER A 130 -1.04 -6.15 1.91
CA SER A 130 -0.86 -7.52 2.41
C SER A 130 -0.53 -8.56 1.33
N ASN A 131 -0.20 -8.10 0.11
CA ASN A 131 0.13 -8.93 -1.05
C ASN A 131 -1.03 -9.84 -1.54
N GLU A 132 -2.25 -9.52 -1.16
CA GLU A 132 -3.45 -10.22 -1.63
C GLU A 132 -3.95 -9.62 -2.94
N THR A 133 -4.39 -10.45 -3.88
CA THR A 133 -5.03 -9.98 -5.12
C THR A 133 -6.28 -9.16 -4.80
N TYR A 134 -6.40 -7.97 -5.39
CA TYR A 134 -7.56 -7.11 -5.24
C TYR A 134 -8.44 -7.21 -6.48
N VAL A 135 -9.60 -7.84 -6.30
CA VAL A 135 -10.60 -8.05 -7.35
C VAL A 135 -11.92 -7.38 -6.92
N VAL A 136 -12.56 -6.71 -7.86
CA VAL A 136 -13.84 -6.04 -7.65
C VAL A 136 -14.78 -6.34 -8.81
N ASP A 137 -16.08 -6.21 -8.55
CA ASP A 137 -17.13 -6.39 -9.55
C ASP A 137 -17.44 -5.03 -10.22
N LEU A 138 -17.16 -4.93 -11.51
CA LEU A 138 -17.42 -3.70 -12.26
C LEU A 138 -18.91 -3.38 -12.35
N VAL A 139 -19.78 -4.37 -12.34
CA VAL A 139 -21.25 -4.17 -12.35
C VAL A 139 -21.71 -3.37 -11.13
N LYS A 140 -21.07 -3.58 -10.00
CA LYS A 140 -21.36 -2.84 -8.75
C LYS A 140 -20.77 -1.44 -8.71
N MET A 141 -19.96 -1.07 -9.71
CA MET A 141 -19.31 0.25 -9.85
C MET A 141 -19.73 0.90 -11.18
N PRO A 142 -20.97 1.41 -11.30
CA PRO A 142 -21.50 1.95 -12.57
C PRO A 142 -20.72 3.18 -13.07
N HIS A 143 -19.97 3.83 -12.18
CA HIS A 143 -19.11 4.97 -12.50
C HIS A 143 -17.75 4.77 -11.88
N LEU A 144 -16.73 4.60 -12.70
CA LEU A 144 -15.33 4.51 -12.29
C LEU A 144 -14.58 5.76 -12.73
N LEU A 145 -14.09 6.54 -11.76
CA LEU A 145 -13.18 7.66 -12.01
C LEU A 145 -11.73 7.20 -11.85
N MET A 146 -10.95 7.32 -12.91
CA MET A 146 -9.51 7.08 -12.87
C MET A 146 -8.76 8.39 -13.11
N ALA A 147 -8.03 8.86 -12.11
CA ALA A 147 -7.24 10.08 -12.17
C ALA A 147 -5.76 9.81 -11.84
N GLY A 148 -4.88 10.59 -12.42
CA GLY A 148 -3.45 10.51 -12.17
C GLY A 148 -2.69 11.49 -13.04
N ALA A 149 -1.55 11.99 -12.55
CA ALA A 149 -0.65 12.84 -13.34
C ALA A 149 -0.05 12.07 -14.52
N THR A 150 0.51 12.80 -15.47
CA THR A 150 1.20 12.20 -16.61
C THR A 150 2.35 11.30 -16.14
N GLY A 151 2.45 10.09 -16.70
CA GLY A 151 3.47 9.12 -16.32
C GLY A 151 3.16 8.28 -15.07
N GLN A 152 2.06 8.53 -14.37
CA GLN A 152 1.68 7.80 -13.13
C GLN A 152 0.89 6.51 -13.38
N GLY A 153 0.97 5.94 -14.58
CA GLY A 153 0.41 4.62 -14.88
C GLY A 153 -1.09 4.58 -15.16
N LYS A 154 -1.77 5.71 -15.37
CA LYS A 154 -3.22 5.74 -15.67
C LYS A 154 -3.58 4.86 -16.87
N SER A 155 -2.84 4.94 -17.99
CA SER A 155 -3.09 4.12 -19.17
C SER A 155 -2.79 2.64 -18.91
N VAL A 156 -1.79 2.32 -18.08
CA VAL A 156 -1.50 0.95 -17.67
C VAL A 156 -2.66 0.38 -16.85
N GLY A 157 -3.22 1.18 -15.92
CA GLY A 157 -4.40 0.80 -15.15
C GLY A 157 -5.63 0.54 -16.04
N LEU A 158 -5.87 1.38 -17.05
CA LEU A 158 -6.94 1.15 -18.01
C LEU A 158 -6.74 -0.16 -18.80
N ASN A 159 -5.50 -0.44 -19.24
CA ASN A 159 -5.19 -1.69 -19.92
C ASN A 159 -5.36 -2.91 -18.99
N ALA A 160 -5.07 -2.78 -17.69
CA ALA A 160 -5.31 -3.83 -16.73
C ALA A 160 -6.81 -4.15 -16.57
N ILE A 161 -7.67 -3.11 -16.55
CA ILE A 161 -9.12 -3.29 -16.57
C ILE A 161 -9.56 -4.02 -17.85
N LEU A 162 -9.12 -3.56 -19.00
CA LEU A 162 -9.46 -4.19 -20.29
C LEU A 162 -8.98 -5.65 -20.34
N ALA A 163 -7.76 -5.93 -19.89
CA ALA A 163 -7.22 -7.28 -19.84
C ALA A 163 -7.99 -8.21 -18.87
N SER A 164 -8.62 -7.65 -17.85
CA SER A 164 -9.48 -8.44 -16.94
C SER A 164 -10.81 -8.83 -17.56
N LEU A 165 -11.26 -8.12 -18.59
CA LEU A 165 -12.55 -8.34 -19.26
C LEU A 165 -12.43 -9.20 -20.53
N LEU A 166 -11.22 -9.49 -21.00
CA LEU A 166 -10.92 -10.34 -22.17
C LEU A 166 -10.79 -11.81 -21.78
#